data_83154be616f14656f8176fa09976372f
#
_entry.id   83154be616f14656f8176fa09976372f
#
_cell.length_a   1.000
_cell.length_b   1.000
_cell.length_c   1.000
_cell.angle_alpha   90.00
_cell.angle_beta   90.00
_cell.angle_gamma   90.00
#
_symmetry.space_group_name_H-M   'P 1'
#
loop_
_entity.id
_entity.type
_entity.pdbx_description
1 polymer ?
#
loop_
_entity_poly.entity_id
_entity_poly.type
_entity_poly.pdbx_seq_one_letter_code
_entity_poly.pdbx_strand_id
1 'polypeptide(L)'
;MSPTASTSGSSSNSFQLAEDGFRFREEEVLTCLQLLAYLSKYPHVRAVFHNPDADYLCASFSACPLPPQAPEDKSSNIFSLVEKFTFRPAPGDRITPRLPTDIQYWAGVIMRNACRKDEARDGVRQCANMQCGEWEKFPREFAKCRRCRKAKYCSKTCQSKAWQGGHRYVAFPTIKKTPS
;
A
#
# COMPACT_ATOMS: atom_id res chain seq x y z
N MET A 1 33.92 -32.12 -32.62
CA MET A 1 33.17 -32.34 -31.37
C MET A 1 33.31 -31.12 -30.51
N SER A 2 32.38 -30.19 -30.58
CA SER A 2 32.37 -28.96 -29.81
C SER A 2 31.24 -29.02 -28.80
N PRO A 3 31.42 -28.65 -27.52
CA PRO A 3 30.34 -28.59 -26.56
C PRO A 3 29.60 -27.26 -26.64
N THR A 4 28.28 -27.33 -26.80
CA THR A 4 27.37 -26.21 -26.76
C THR A 4 27.18 -25.76 -25.31
N ALA A 5 27.48 -24.53 -25.02
CA ALA A 5 27.20 -23.87 -23.73
C ALA A 5 25.73 -23.50 -23.67
N SER A 6 25.01 -24.05 -22.70
CA SER A 6 23.63 -23.68 -22.37
C SER A 6 23.63 -22.41 -21.53
N THR A 7 23.19 -21.30 -22.12
CA THR A 7 22.95 -20.05 -21.40
C THR A 7 21.59 -20.12 -20.74
N SER A 8 21.55 -20.20 -19.41
CA SER A 8 20.35 -20.07 -18.62
C SER A 8 19.92 -18.61 -18.60
N GLY A 9 18.91 -18.26 -19.40
CA GLY A 9 18.29 -16.94 -19.41
C GLY A 9 17.48 -16.72 -18.14
N SER A 10 17.94 -15.81 -17.29
CA SER A 10 17.16 -15.23 -16.21
C SER A 10 16.01 -14.44 -16.83
N SER A 11 14.79 -14.94 -16.70
CA SER A 11 13.58 -14.26 -17.15
C SER A 11 13.22 -13.18 -16.12
N SER A 12 13.66 -11.95 -16.37
CA SER A 12 13.28 -10.78 -15.59
C SER A 12 11.82 -10.39 -15.97
N ASN A 13 10.87 -10.75 -15.13
CA ASN A 13 9.49 -10.32 -15.25
C ASN A 13 9.38 -8.81 -14.96
N SER A 14 9.20 -8.03 -16.01
CA SER A 14 8.93 -6.60 -15.92
C SER A 14 7.42 -6.36 -15.87
N PHE A 15 6.94 -5.74 -14.79
CA PHE A 15 5.56 -5.27 -14.69
C PHE A 15 5.36 -4.02 -15.57
N GLN A 16 4.43 -4.09 -16.49
CA GLN A 16 3.93 -2.93 -17.21
C GLN A 16 2.81 -2.28 -16.40
N LEU A 17 3.08 -1.14 -15.78
CA LEU A 17 2.04 -0.15 -15.47
C LEU A 17 1.93 0.72 -16.72
N ALA A 18 0.79 0.63 -17.41
CA ALA A 18 0.50 1.38 -18.64
C ALA A 18 0.41 2.88 -18.33
N GLU A 19 1.04 3.65 -19.10
CA GLU A 19 0.78 4.80 -19.95
C GLU A 19 1.97 5.74 -20.14
N ASP A 20 3.03 5.73 -19.28
CA ASP A 20 4.14 6.69 -19.44
C ASP A 20 5.54 6.06 -19.64
N GLY A 21 5.66 4.87 -20.17
CA GLY A 21 6.94 4.32 -20.59
C GLY A 21 7.96 3.99 -19.49
N PHE A 22 7.66 4.25 -18.23
CA PHE A 22 8.53 3.91 -17.11
C PHE A 22 8.34 2.44 -16.71
N ARG A 23 9.38 1.63 -16.95
CA ARG A 23 9.44 0.25 -16.48
C ARG A 23 10.18 0.21 -15.16
N PHE A 24 9.48 -0.03 -14.06
CA PHE A 24 10.10 -0.28 -12.77
C PHE A 24 10.53 -1.75 -12.67
N ARG A 25 11.72 -1.98 -12.13
CA ARG A 25 12.17 -3.34 -11.81
C ARG A 25 11.45 -3.82 -10.55
N GLU A 26 11.20 -5.12 -10.50
CA GLU A 26 10.55 -5.75 -9.35
C GLU A 26 11.31 -5.50 -8.04
N GLU A 27 12.65 -5.55 -8.08
CA GLU A 27 13.51 -5.30 -6.93
C GLU A 27 13.42 -3.85 -6.42
N GLU A 28 13.24 -2.88 -7.33
CA GLU A 28 13.05 -1.47 -6.98
C GLU A 28 11.73 -1.28 -6.25
N VAL A 29 10.64 -1.85 -6.77
CA VAL A 29 9.33 -1.82 -6.12
C VAL A 29 9.37 -2.48 -4.75
N LEU A 30 10.03 -3.64 -4.65
CA LEU A 30 10.18 -4.37 -3.38
C LEU A 30 10.93 -3.53 -2.35
N THR A 31 12.06 -2.93 -2.74
CA THR A 31 12.88 -2.07 -1.87
C THR A 31 12.09 -0.85 -1.40
N CYS A 32 11.35 -0.19 -2.31
CA CYS A 32 10.46 0.93 -1.95
C CYS A 32 9.40 0.52 -0.94
N LEU A 33 8.73 -0.62 -1.14
CA LEU A 33 7.73 -1.11 -0.20
C LEU A 33 8.32 -1.48 1.16
N GLN A 34 9.52 -2.04 1.22
CA GLN A 34 10.22 -2.31 2.47
C GLN A 34 10.52 -1.03 3.24
N LEU A 35 11.03 0.00 2.55
CA LEU A 35 11.28 1.31 3.14
C LEU A 35 9.98 1.96 3.65
N LEU A 36 8.92 1.98 2.83
CA LEU A 36 7.62 2.50 3.24
C LEU A 36 7.03 1.73 4.43
N ALA A 37 7.23 0.41 4.49
CA ALA A 37 6.79 -0.39 5.62
C ALA A 37 7.51 -0.03 6.92
N TYR A 38 8.80 0.30 6.84
CA TYR A 38 9.56 0.79 7.98
C TYR A 38 9.07 2.17 8.41
N LEU A 39 8.97 3.12 7.48
CA LEU A 39 8.57 4.49 7.72
C LEU A 39 7.13 4.60 8.26
N SER A 40 6.21 3.79 7.74
CA SER A 40 4.80 3.79 8.17
C SER A 40 4.56 3.34 9.63
N LYS A 41 5.59 2.89 10.34
CA LYS A 41 5.50 2.62 11.78
C LYS A 41 5.33 3.91 12.59
N TYR A 42 5.86 5.03 12.11
CA TYR A 42 5.88 6.31 12.82
C TYR A 42 4.60 7.11 12.55
N PRO A 43 3.92 7.65 13.59
CA PRO A 43 2.66 8.38 13.44
C PRO A 43 2.75 9.58 12.52
N HIS A 44 3.79 10.41 12.69
CA HIS A 44 4.00 11.61 11.89
C HIS A 44 4.22 11.30 10.40
N VAL A 45 4.90 10.20 10.07
CA VAL A 45 5.07 9.75 8.68
C VAL A 45 3.74 9.23 8.11
N ARG A 46 2.94 8.51 8.92
CA ARG A 46 1.60 8.10 8.46
C ARG A 46 0.71 9.29 8.13
N ALA A 47 0.79 10.38 8.92
CA ALA A 47 0.04 11.61 8.63
C ALA A 47 0.39 12.17 7.24
N VAL A 48 1.68 12.22 6.91
CA VAL A 48 2.16 12.63 5.57
C VAL A 48 1.69 11.64 4.48
N PHE A 49 1.70 10.35 4.74
CA PHE A 49 1.25 9.34 3.77
C PHE A 49 -0.26 9.42 3.48
N HIS A 50 -1.05 9.90 4.44
CA HIS A 50 -2.48 10.16 4.25
C HIS A 50 -2.76 11.47 3.51
N ASN A 51 -1.89 12.46 3.68
CA ASN A 51 -2.03 13.77 3.05
C ASN A 51 -0.67 14.24 2.52
N PRO A 52 -0.24 13.79 1.33
CA PRO A 52 1.06 14.16 0.77
C PRO A 52 1.16 15.63 0.35
N ASP A 53 0.03 16.32 0.15
CA ASP A 53 -0.03 17.74 -0.22
C ASP A 53 0.05 18.67 1.00
N ALA A 54 0.11 18.15 2.21
CA ALA A 54 0.35 18.97 3.38
C ALA A 54 1.72 19.64 3.26
N ASP A 55 1.77 20.96 3.41
CA ASP A 55 2.90 21.88 3.20
C ASP A 55 4.25 21.48 3.82
N TYR A 56 4.28 20.44 4.61
CA TYR A 56 5.49 19.88 5.22
C TYR A 56 6.55 19.39 4.23
N LEU A 57 6.15 18.96 3.05
CA LEU A 57 7.09 18.48 2.02
C LEU A 57 7.67 19.65 1.20
N CYS A 58 6.88 20.69 0.96
CA CYS A 58 7.33 21.86 0.19
C CYS A 58 8.39 22.69 0.92
N ALA A 59 8.30 22.82 2.24
CA ALA A 59 9.24 23.64 3.01
C ALA A 59 10.66 23.04 3.06
N SER A 60 10.79 21.72 2.94
CA SER A 60 12.09 21.01 3.04
C SER A 60 12.76 20.75 1.68
N PHE A 61 12.03 20.86 0.58
CA PHE A 61 12.51 20.54 -0.78
C PHE A 61 12.46 21.73 -1.75
N SER A 62 12.54 22.94 -1.25
CA SER A 62 12.51 24.19 -2.05
C SER A 62 13.61 24.31 -3.12
N ALA A 63 14.48 23.33 -3.25
CA ALA A 63 15.63 23.35 -4.17
C ALA A 63 15.53 22.36 -5.35
N CYS A 64 14.42 21.60 -5.47
CA CYS A 64 14.26 20.67 -6.59
C CYS A 64 13.16 21.17 -7.54
N PRO A 65 13.49 21.55 -8.81
CA PRO A 65 12.45 21.89 -9.79
C PRO A 65 11.67 20.62 -10.13
N LEU A 66 10.43 20.52 -9.63
CA LEU A 66 9.51 19.48 -10.04
C LEU A 66 9.09 19.71 -11.50
N PRO A 67 8.99 18.67 -12.33
CA PRO A 67 8.43 18.81 -13.67
C PRO A 67 6.99 19.30 -13.60
N PRO A 68 6.50 20.00 -14.66
CA PRO A 68 5.15 20.56 -14.69
C PRO A 68 4.10 19.48 -14.47
N GLN A 69 3.21 19.76 -13.53
CA GLN A 69 2.22 18.83 -12.99
C GLN A 69 1.27 18.35 -14.10
N ALA A 70 1.10 17.03 -14.17
CA ALA A 70 0.01 16.41 -14.89
C ALA A 70 -1.34 16.79 -14.23
N PRO A 71 -2.48 16.74 -14.97
CA PRO A 71 -3.76 17.23 -14.52
C PRO A 71 -4.19 16.59 -13.21
N GLU A 72 -4.75 17.42 -12.34
CA GLU A 72 -5.15 17.13 -10.96
C GLU A 72 -6.13 15.96 -10.87
N ASP A 73 -5.59 14.75 -10.84
CA ASP A 73 -6.29 13.63 -10.25
C ASP A 73 -6.15 13.77 -8.73
N LYS A 74 -7.29 13.80 -8.01
CA LYS A 74 -7.37 14.00 -6.57
C LYS A 74 -6.24 13.26 -5.88
N SER A 75 -5.34 14.02 -5.24
CA SER A 75 -4.18 13.58 -4.49
C SER A 75 -4.34 12.16 -3.94
N SER A 76 -3.79 11.19 -4.67
CA SER A 76 -3.81 9.80 -4.25
C SER A 76 -2.86 9.66 -3.07
N ASN A 77 -3.39 9.51 -1.84
CA ASN A 77 -2.52 9.24 -0.71
C ASN A 77 -1.68 7.97 -0.95
N ILE A 78 -0.52 7.89 -0.30
CA ILE A 78 0.44 6.78 -0.50
C ILE A 78 -0.20 5.43 -0.16
N PHE A 79 -1.08 5.36 0.83
CA PHE A 79 -1.76 4.12 1.19
C PHE A 79 -2.72 3.64 0.10
N SER A 80 -3.39 4.55 -0.63
CA SER A 80 -4.23 4.20 -1.78
C SER A 80 -3.42 3.60 -2.92
N LEU A 81 -2.20 4.08 -3.15
CA LEU A 81 -1.28 3.49 -4.12
C LEU A 81 -0.82 2.09 -3.67
N VAL A 82 -0.39 1.97 -2.41
CA VAL A 82 0.08 0.70 -1.84
C VAL A 82 -1.04 -0.35 -1.81
N GLU A 83 -2.30 0.05 -1.62
CA GLU A 83 -3.44 -0.86 -1.60
C GLU A 83 -3.54 -1.66 -2.91
N LYS A 84 -3.19 -1.07 -4.06
CA LYS A 84 -3.17 -1.74 -5.37
C LYS A 84 -2.23 -2.95 -5.39
N PHE A 85 -1.11 -2.90 -4.68
CA PHE A 85 -0.15 -4.01 -4.57
C PHE A 85 -0.63 -5.15 -3.66
N THR A 86 -1.75 -5.01 -2.98
CA THR A 86 -2.34 -6.09 -2.19
C THR A 86 -3.28 -6.99 -3.00
N PHE A 87 -3.57 -6.62 -4.25
CA PHE A 87 -4.52 -7.32 -5.11
C PHE A 87 -4.10 -8.77 -5.37
N ARG A 88 -5.10 -9.66 -5.38
CA ARG A 88 -4.93 -11.08 -5.70
C ARG A 88 -6.01 -11.51 -6.68
N PRO A 89 -5.63 -11.89 -7.89
CA PRO A 89 -6.58 -12.43 -8.86
C PRO A 89 -7.25 -13.70 -8.31
N ALA A 90 -8.45 -13.98 -8.80
CA ALA A 90 -9.18 -15.21 -8.45
C ALA A 90 -8.37 -16.45 -8.87
N PRO A 91 -8.55 -17.62 -8.20
CA PRO A 91 -7.80 -18.83 -8.52
C PRO A 91 -7.90 -19.28 -9.97
N GLY A 92 -9.01 -18.98 -10.67
CA GLY A 92 -9.23 -19.31 -12.08
C GLY A 92 -8.84 -18.21 -13.07
N ASP A 93 -8.45 -17.04 -12.59
CA ASP A 93 -8.04 -15.92 -13.45
C ASP A 93 -6.61 -16.15 -13.94
N ARG A 94 -6.47 -16.40 -15.24
CA ARG A 94 -5.19 -16.61 -15.94
C ARG A 94 -4.74 -15.38 -16.72
N ILE A 95 -5.58 -14.36 -16.82
CA ILE A 95 -5.33 -13.17 -17.64
C ILE A 95 -4.63 -12.10 -16.80
N THR A 96 -5.07 -11.93 -15.55
CA THR A 96 -4.51 -10.90 -14.66
C THR A 96 -3.13 -11.33 -14.13
N PRO A 97 -2.08 -10.51 -14.32
CA PRO A 97 -0.75 -10.80 -13.80
C PRO A 97 -0.78 -10.96 -12.27
N ARG A 98 -0.08 -11.96 -11.77
CA ARG A 98 0.07 -12.18 -10.34
C ARG A 98 1.27 -11.42 -9.82
N LEU A 99 1.04 -10.56 -8.85
CA LEU A 99 2.12 -9.90 -8.14
C LEU A 99 2.94 -10.92 -7.33
N PRO A 100 4.27 -10.75 -7.22
CA PRO A 100 5.12 -11.53 -6.34
C PRO A 100 4.62 -11.53 -4.91
N THR A 101 4.81 -12.65 -4.21
CA THR A 101 4.35 -12.84 -2.84
C THR A 101 4.98 -11.84 -1.88
N ASP A 102 6.23 -11.47 -2.10
CA ASP A 102 6.97 -10.55 -1.26
C ASP A 102 6.44 -9.11 -1.40
N ILE A 103 6.13 -8.68 -2.61
CA ILE A 103 5.47 -7.40 -2.88
C ILE A 103 4.12 -7.34 -2.15
N GLN A 104 3.28 -8.38 -2.31
CA GLN A 104 2.00 -8.45 -1.61
C GLN A 104 2.15 -8.48 -0.08
N TYR A 105 3.18 -9.15 0.43
CA TYR A 105 3.48 -9.20 1.86
C TYR A 105 3.78 -7.81 2.42
N TRP A 106 4.73 -7.09 1.80
CA TRP A 106 5.15 -5.77 2.28
C TRP A 106 4.06 -4.72 2.10
N ALA A 107 3.32 -4.74 0.99
CA ALA A 107 2.12 -3.92 0.85
C ALA A 107 1.12 -4.19 1.98
N GLY A 108 0.87 -5.45 2.31
CA GLY A 108 0.02 -5.82 3.45
C GLY A 108 0.57 -5.36 4.80
N VAL A 109 1.89 -5.26 4.99
CA VAL A 109 2.50 -4.68 6.21
C VAL A 109 2.16 -3.20 6.31
N ILE A 110 2.34 -2.44 5.22
CA ILE A 110 2.05 -1.00 5.15
C ILE A 110 0.57 -0.74 5.45
N MET A 111 -0.34 -1.48 4.82
CA MET A 111 -1.78 -1.34 5.06
C MET A 111 -2.17 -1.66 6.50
N ARG A 112 -1.48 -2.59 7.17
CA ARG A 112 -1.68 -2.84 8.61
C ARG A 112 -1.17 -1.68 9.47
N ASN A 113 -0.07 -1.05 9.07
CA ASN A 113 0.45 0.13 9.76
C ASN A 113 -0.49 1.33 9.61
N ALA A 114 -1.10 1.55 8.44
CA ALA A 114 -2.13 2.57 8.23
C ALA A 114 -3.29 2.48 9.24
N CYS A 115 -3.62 1.26 9.71
CA CYS A 115 -4.71 1.03 10.67
C CYS A 115 -4.27 1.16 12.15
N ARG A 116 -3.05 1.58 12.44
CA ARG A 116 -2.56 1.74 13.83
C ARG A 116 -3.20 2.96 14.48
N LYS A 117 -3.31 2.89 15.80
CA LYS A 117 -3.67 4.04 16.60
C LYS A 117 -2.57 5.10 16.55
N ASP A 118 -2.94 6.36 16.68
CA ASP A 118 -2.02 7.47 16.75
C ASP A 118 -1.84 7.86 18.22
N GLU A 119 -0.67 7.59 18.76
CA GLU A 119 -0.35 7.88 20.15
C GLU A 119 -0.24 9.40 20.39
N ALA A 120 0.12 10.18 19.36
CA ALA A 120 0.19 11.64 19.46
C ALA A 120 -1.20 12.30 19.48
N ARG A 121 -2.26 11.53 19.17
CA ARG A 121 -3.66 11.96 19.17
C ARG A 121 -4.51 11.10 20.13
N ASP A 122 -4.05 10.90 21.35
CA ASP A 122 -4.75 10.14 22.40
C ASP A 122 -5.18 8.73 21.97
N GLY A 123 -4.47 8.12 21.05
CA GLY A 123 -4.72 6.75 20.60
C GLY A 123 -5.93 6.56 19.68
N VAL A 124 -6.45 7.65 19.09
CA VAL A 124 -7.49 7.59 18.05
C VAL A 124 -6.93 7.01 16.75
N ARG A 125 -7.83 6.63 15.84
CA ARG A 125 -7.48 6.03 14.56
C ARG A 125 -8.17 6.76 13.42
N GLN A 126 -7.54 6.73 12.28
CA GLN A 126 -8.17 7.15 11.04
C GLN A 126 -9.04 6.02 10.47
N CYS A 127 -10.08 6.40 9.73
CA CYS A 127 -10.92 5.45 9.00
C CYS A 127 -10.06 4.65 8.01
N ALA A 128 -10.17 3.33 8.04
CA ALA A 128 -9.39 2.44 7.19
C ALA A 128 -9.87 2.39 5.72
N ASN A 129 -10.82 3.22 5.34
CA ASN A 129 -11.08 3.55 3.94
C ASN A 129 -10.13 4.69 3.55
N MET A 130 -9.12 4.39 2.73
CA MET A 130 -8.03 5.31 2.40
C MET A 130 -8.49 6.61 1.72
N GLN A 131 -9.70 6.63 1.18
CA GLN A 131 -10.29 7.81 0.54
C GLN A 131 -11.20 8.63 1.49
N CYS A 132 -11.34 8.21 2.76
CA CYS A 132 -12.28 8.84 3.69
C CYS A 132 -11.67 10.03 4.45
N GLY A 133 -10.46 9.86 4.98
CA GLY A 133 -9.77 10.89 5.77
C GLY A 133 -10.27 11.10 7.19
N GLU A 134 -11.46 10.60 7.57
CA GLU A 134 -12.07 10.82 8.88
C GLU A 134 -11.30 10.18 10.04
N TRP A 135 -11.21 10.89 11.16
CA TRP A 135 -10.59 10.43 12.40
C TRP A 135 -11.63 10.13 13.47
N GLU A 136 -11.36 9.17 14.36
CA GLU A 136 -12.12 8.97 15.59
C GLU A 136 -12.07 10.28 16.41
N LYS A 137 -13.22 10.72 16.96
CA LYS A 137 -13.30 11.85 17.90
C LYS A 137 -12.81 11.44 19.29
N PHE A 138 -13.01 10.18 19.63
CA PHE A 138 -12.54 9.57 20.88
C PHE A 138 -12.17 8.09 20.63
N PRO A 139 -11.30 7.51 21.44
CA PRO A 139 -10.84 6.14 21.24
C PRO A 139 -11.98 5.13 21.19
N ARG A 140 -11.97 4.25 20.17
CA ARG A 140 -12.95 3.17 19.95
C ARG A 140 -14.32 3.62 19.40
N GLU A 141 -14.44 4.83 18.87
CA GLU A 141 -15.67 5.29 18.21
C GLU A 141 -15.99 4.45 16.96
N PHE A 142 -14.99 4.17 16.14
CA PHE A 142 -15.21 3.48 14.86
C PHE A 142 -15.42 1.97 15.01
N ALA A 143 -16.30 1.46 14.14
CA ALA A 143 -16.62 0.03 14.11
C ALA A 143 -15.42 -0.79 13.59
N LYS A 144 -15.11 -1.87 14.30
CA LYS A 144 -14.00 -2.77 13.98
C LYS A 144 -14.41 -3.77 12.90
N CYS A 145 -13.56 -3.98 11.90
CA CYS A 145 -13.75 -5.05 10.93
C CYS A 145 -13.77 -6.42 11.61
N ARG A 146 -14.85 -7.18 11.43
CA ARG A 146 -14.99 -8.51 12.03
C ARG A 146 -14.01 -9.53 11.50
N ARG A 147 -13.50 -9.35 10.26
CA ARG A 147 -12.57 -10.29 9.63
C ARG A 147 -11.13 -10.09 10.05
N CYS A 148 -10.54 -8.92 9.78
CA CYS A 148 -9.14 -8.67 10.11
C CYS A 148 -8.93 -8.25 11.57
N ARG A 149 -9.96 -7.77 12.25
CA ARG A 149 -9.96 -7.27 13.64
C ARG A 149 -8.99 -6.10 13.91
N LYS A 150 -8.39 -5.52 12.87
CA LYS A 150 -7.43 -4.41 12.96
C LYS A 150 -7.99 -3.12 12.39
N ALA A 151 -8.51 -3.16 11.16
CA ALA A 151 -9.13 -2.02 10.50
C ALA A 151 -10.41 -1.57 11.22
N LYS A 152 -10.62 -0.26 11.26
CA LYS A 152 -11.80 0.38 11.81
C LYS A 152 -12.39 1.35 10.79
N TYR A 153 -13.68 1.50 10.79
CA TYR A 153 -14.42 2.31 9.82
C TYR A 153 -15.45 3.20 10.51
N CYS A 154 -15.52 4.46 10.05
CA CYS A 154 -16.51 5.42 10.54
C CYS A 154 -17.95 5.00 10.19
N SER A 155 -18.13 4.24 9.11
CA SER A 155 -19.45 3.79 8.64
C SER A 155 -19.40 2.44 7.93
N LYS A 156 -20.56 1.80 7.76
CA LYS A 156 -20.71 0.59 6.93
C LYS A 156 -20.38 0.86 5.47
N THR A 157 -20.70 2.06 4.97
CA THR A 157 -20.39 2.48 3.60
C THR A 157 -18.89 2.50 3.38
N CYS A 158 -18.10 3.10 4.30
CA CYS A 158 -16.66 3.09 4.23
C CYS A 158 -16.08 1.68 4.29
N GLN A 159 -16.65 0.80 5.12
CA GLN A 159 -16.22 -0.59 5.16
C GLN A 159 -16.46 -1.32 3.83
N SER A 160 -17.62 -1.09 3.19
CA SER A 160 -17.95 -1.69 1.89
C SER A 160 -17.04 -1.19 0.78
N LYS A 161 -16.78 0.13 0.71
CA LYS A 161 -15.86 0.73 -0.26
C LYS A 161 -14.44 0.16 -0.08
N ALA A 162 -13.91 0.15 1.13
CA ALA A 162 -12.60 -0.41 1.41
C ALA A 162 -12.52 -1.92 1.10
N TRP A 163 -13.60 -2.67 1.33
CA TRP A 163 -13.65 -4.10 0.99
C TRP A 163 -13.52 -4.34 -0.52
N GLN A 164 -14.19 -3.53 -1.32
CA GLN A 164 -14.10 -3.57 -2.79
C GLN A 164 -12.73 -3.10 -3.28
N GLY A 165 -12.18 -2.04 -2.65
CA GLY A 165 -10.89 -1.43 -3.00
C GLY A 165 -9.67 -2.31 -2.77
N GLY A 166 -9.70 -3.24 -1.80
CA GLY A 166 -8.53 -4.09 -1.54
C GLY A 166 -8.46 -4.70 -0.15
N HIS A 167 -9.20 -4.16 0.82
CA HIS A 167 -9.13 -4.65 2.21
C HIS A 167 -9.39 -6.17 2.33
N ARG A 168 -10.22 -6.75 1.46
CA ARG A 168 -10.49 -8.20 1.41
C ARG A 168 -9.20 -9.03 1.27
N TYR A 169 -8.19 -8.52 0.57
CA TYR A 169 -6.92 -9.21 0.35
C TYR A 169 -5.99 -9.10 1.56
N VAL A 170 -6.03 -7.96 2.26
CA VAL A 170 -5.25 -7.72 3.47
C VAL A 170 -5.86 -8.40 4.70
N ALA A 171 -7.19 -8.60 4.71
CA ALA A 171 -7.91 -9.17 5.83
C ALA A 171 -7.59 -10.65 6.09
N PHE A 172 -7.08 -11.36 5.10
CA PHE A 172 -6.65 -12.76 5.25
C PHE A 172 -5.12 -12.83 5.36
N PRO A 173 -4.56 -13.20 6.49
CA PRO A 173 -3.13 -13.44 6.62
C PRO A 173 -2.74 -14.63 5.74
N THR A 174 -1.90 -14.39 4.75
CA THR A 174 -1.50 -15.41 3.76
C THR A 174 -0.26 -16.18 4.15
N ILE A 175 0.33 -15.91 5.29
CA ILE A 175 1.51 -16.63 5.74
C ILE A 175 1.22 -17.18 7.12
N LYS A 176 0.88 -18.46 7.18
CA LYS A 176 1.21 -19.26 8.37
C LYS A 176 2.74 -19.20 8.45
N LYS A 177 3.30 -18.58 9.52
CA LYS A 177 4.69 -18.82 9.86
C LYS A 177 4.86 -20.33 9.92
N THR A 178 5.62 -20.89 9.00
CA THR A 178 6.22 -22.21 9.21
C THR A 178 7.05 -22.11 10.48
N PRO A 179 6.82 -22.95 11.50
CA PRO A 179 7.70 -23.00 12.63
C PRO A 179 9.07 -23.46 12.14
N SER A 180 10.11 -22.70 12.46
CA SER A 180 11.52 -23.13 12.34
C SER A 180 11.79 -24.20 13.38
#